data_fe723a7a3b1f70a8a6c4391c093e66d6
#
_entry.id   fe723a7a3b1f70a8a6c4391c093e66d6
#
_cell.length_a   1.000
_cell.length_b   1.000
_cell.length_c   1.000
_cell.angle_alpha   90.00
_cell.angle_beta   90.00
_cell.angle_gamma   90.00
#
_symmetry.space_group_name_H-M   'P 1'
#
loop_
_entity.id
_entity.type
_entity.pdbx_description
1 polymer ?
#
loop_
_entity_poly.entity_id
_entity_poly.type
_entity_poly.pdbx_seq_one_letter_code
_entity_poly.pdbx_strand_id
1 'polypeptide(L)'
;MSKIILAKWKDRFLAWVVDFIVISLISTSFFFLSFQYLEYNFENFITNDGMYIPTSIMFFSYWIILEYKTGQTIGKKMFNLKITDINGKKPSLVGIIISSFGKSFILPLDFIIGLIFTNQKRQRIFNKIGNTVIIKIKNIDENSDIKYIKD
;
A
#
# COMPACT_ATOMS: atom_id res chain seq x y z
N MET A 1 10.64 -21.10 16.04
CA MET A 1 10.64 -19.62 15.90
C MET A 1 10.37 -19.28 14.46
N SER A 2 9.15 -18.83 14.12
CA SER A 2 8.84 -18.35 12.77
C SER A 2 9.63 -17.06 12.49
N LYS A 3 10.55 -17.12 11.53
CA LYS A 3 11.36 -15.96 11.16
C LYS A 3 10.55 -15.05 10.23
N ILE A 4 10.14 -13.88 10.71
CA ILE A 4 9.53 -12.85 9.86
C ILE A 4 10.63 -12.02 9.21
N ILE A 5 10.75 -12.11 7.90
CA ILE A 5 11.70 -11.30 7.13
C ILE A 5 11.04 -9.98 6.76
N LEU A 6 11.58 -8.88 7.25
CA LEU A 6 11.06 -7.56 6.97
C LEU A 6 11.43 -7.11 5.55
N ALA A 7 10.45 -6.56 4.83
CA ALA A 7 10.68 -6.01 3.50
C ALA A 7 11.66 -4.84 3.51
N LYS A 8 12.57 -4.80 2.53
CA LYS A 8 13.44 -3.63 2.29
C LYS A 8 12.62 -2.42 1.86
N TRP A 9 13.08 -1.23 2.22
CA TRP A 9 12.42 0.01 1.81
C TRP A 9 12.35 0.14 0.28
N LYS A 10 13.41 -0.25 -0.43
CA LYS A 10 13.46 -0.26 -1.90
C LYS A 10 12.34 -1.11 -2.50
N ASP A 11 12.17 -2.36 -2.03
CA ASP A 11 11.15 -3.28 -2.56
C ASP A 11 9.73 -2.72 -2.31
N ARG A 12 9.52 -2.10 -1.15
CA ARG A 12 8.25 -1.46 -0.80
C ARG A 12 7.94 -0.25 -1.68
N PHE A 13 8.96 0.56 -1.98
CA PHE A 13 8.82 1.70 -2.87
C PHE A 13 8.53 1.24 -4.31
N LEU A 14 9.26 0.26 -4.83
CA LEU A 14 9.02 -0.28 -6.17
C LEU A 14 7.62 -0.91 -6.28
N ALA A 15 7.19 -1.65 -5.27
CA ALA A 15 5.82 -2.18 -5.23
C ALA A 15 4.77 -1.07 -5.27
N TRP A 16 4.99 0.03 -4.55
CA TRP A 16 4.11 1.18 -4.61
C TRP A 16 4.11 1.85 -5.99
N VAL A 17 5.27 1.99 -6.65
CA VAL A 17 5.35 2.54 -8.02
C VAL A 17 4.55 1.71 -9.01
N VAL A 18 4.64 0.37 -8.93
CA VAL A 18 3.83 -0.54 -9.76
C VAL A 18 2.33 -0.34 -9.49
N ASP A 19 1.93 -0.30 -8.21
CA ASP A 19 0.54 -0.04 -7.84
C ASP A 19 0.06 1.32 -8.38
N PHE A 20 0.90 2.35 -8.28
CA PHE A 20 0.60 3.68 -8.79
C PHE A 20 0.35 3.65 -10.30
N ILE A 21 1.22 3.01 -11.08
CA ILE A 21 1.07 2.88 -12.54
C ILE A 21 -0.24 2.16 -12.88
N VAL A 22 -0.50 1.03 -12.24
CA VAL A 22 -1.70 0.22 -12.50
C VAL A 22 -2.97 1.02 -12.25
N ILE A 23 -3.08 1.69 -11.09
CA ILE A 23 -4.28 2.46 -10.76
C ILE A 23 -4.39 3.74 -11.60
N SER A 24 -3.27 4.39 -11.91
CA SER A 24 -3.31 5.56 -12.80
C SER A 24 -3.85 5.21 -14.18
N LEU A 25 -3.46 4.07 -14.74
CA LEU A 25 -4.01 3.59 -16.01
C LEU A 25 -5.51 3.28 -15.91
N ILE A 26 -5.93 2.60 -14.85
CA ILE A 26 -7.35 2.27 -14.63
C ILE A 26 -8.17 3.54 -14.42
N SER A 27 -7.72 4.46 -13.57
CA SER A 27 -8.45 5.69 -13.27
C SER A 27 -8.56 6.60 -14.49
N THR A 28 -7.45 6.78 -15.23
CA THR A 28 -7.46 7.57 -16.47
C THR A 28 -8.42 6.99 -17.50
N SER A 29 -8.39 5.67 -17.72
CA SER A 29 -9.31 5.01 -18.64
C SER A 29 -10.77 5.14 -18.19
N PHE A 30 -11.03 4.98 -16.91
CA PHE A 30 -12.38 5.12 -16.34
C PHE A 30 -12.92 6.54 -16.52
N PHE A 31 -12.15 7.56 -16.18
CA PHE A 31 -12.56 8.95 -16.33
C PHE A 31 -12.72 9.33 -17.80
N PHE A 32 -11.78 8.95 -18.66
CA PHE A 32 -11.87 9.22 -20.10
C PHE A 32 -13.17 8.70 -20.69
N LEU A 33 -13.52 7.44 -20.41
CA LEU A 33 -14.78 6.85 -20.88
C LEU A 33 -16.01 7.55 -20.27
N SER A 34 -15.98 7.85 -18.97
CA SER A 34 -17.09 8.51 -18.28
C SER A 34 -17.38 9.90 -18.86
N PHE A 35 -16.36 10.68 -19.17
CA PHE A 35 -16.52 12.01 -19.75
C PHE A 35 -17.03 11.97 -21.20
N GLN A 36 -16.62 10.95 -21.96
CA GLN A 36 -17.11 10.76 -23.32
C GLN A 36 -18.62 10.48 -23.36
N TYR A 37 -19.14 9.75 -22.35
CA TYR A 37 -20.59 9.48 -22.22
C TYR A 37 -21.40 10.66 -21.68
N LEU A 38 -20.79 11.52 -20.86
CA LEU A 38 -21.49 12.61 -20.17
C LEU A 38 -21.38 13.97 -20.90
N GLU A 39 -20.73 14.04 -22.07
CA GLU A 39 -20.44 15.28 -22.81
C GLU A 39 -19.75 16.36 -21.94
N TYR A 40 -19.04 15.95 -20.91
CA TYR A 40 -18.38 16.85 -19.96
C TYR A 40 -17.01 17.27 -20.48
N ASN A 41 -16.60 18.51 -20.24
CA ASN A 41 -15.31 19.01 -20.70
C ASN A 41 -14.17 18.46 -19.81
N PHE A 42 -13.49 17.42 -20.30
CA PHE A 42 -12.42 16.70 -19.60
C PHE A 42 -11.22 17.60 -19.27
N GLU A 43 -10.90 18.57 -20.15
CA GLU A 43 -9.79 19.49 -19.92
C GLU A 43 -10.01 20.37 -18.68
N ASN A 44 -11.20 20.92 -18.52
CA ASN A 44 -11.56 21.72 -17.35
C ASN A 44 -11.53 20.93 -16.05
N PHE A 45 -11.85 19.64 -16.10
CA PHE A 45 -11.81 18.78 -14.93
C PHE A 45 -10.38 18.45 -14.48
N ILE A 46 -9.46 18.22 -15.44
CA ILE A 46 -8.05 17.96 -15.14
C ILE A 46 -7.36 19.22 -14.62
N THR A 47 -7.60 20.38 -15.26
CA THR A 47 -6.91 21.64 -14.92
C THR A 47 -7.36 22.22 -13.57
N ASN A 48 -8.53 21.88 -13.07
CA ASN A 48 -9.09 22.37 -11.81
C ASN A 48 -8.91 21.41 -10.64
N ASP A 49 -7.84 20.57 -10.63
CA ASP A 49 -7.55 19.59 -9.57
C ASP A 49 -8.72 18.61 -9.26
N GLY A 50 -9.75 18.59 -10.11
CA GLY A 50 -10.95 17.78 -9.93
C GLY A 50 -10.68 16.28 -9.89
N MET A 51 -9.54 15.82 -10.45
CA MET A 51 -9.14 14.41 -10.43
C MET A 51 -8.47 13.95 -9.14
N TYR A 52 -7.99 14.87 -8.30
CA TYR A 52 -7.20 14.48 -7.12
C TYR A 52 -8.01 13.64 -6.12
N ILE A 53 -9.18 14.12 -5.73
CA ILE A 53 -10.02 13.44 -4.72
C ILE A 53 -10.56 12.10 -5.26
N PRO A 54 -11.23 12.03 -6.43
CA PRO A 54 -11.72 10.76 -6.96
C PRO A 54 -10.60 9.73 -7.17
N THR A 55 -9.46 10.14 -7.71
CA THR A 55 -8.31 9.26 -7.90
C THR A 55 -7.77 8.74 -6.57
N SER A 56 -7.65 9.61 -5.56
CA SER A 56 -7.20 9.21 -4.22
C SER A 56 -8.16 8.21 -3.57
N ILE A 57 -9.46 8.36 -3.77
CA ILE A 57 -10.47 7.39 -3.29
C ILE A 57 -10.31 6.04 -4.01
N MET A 58 -10.06 6.05 -5.33
CA MET A 58 -9.81 4.82 -6.09
C MET A 58 -8.54 4.10 -5.59
N PHE A 59 -7.43 4.82 -5.38
CA PHE A 59 -6.21 4.29 -4.79
C PHE A 59 -6.47 3.70 -3.41
N PHE A 60 -7.17 4.44 -2.55
CA PHE A 60 -7.49 4.03 -1.20
C PHE A 60 -8.31 2.73 -1.18
N SER A 61 -9.38 2.68 -1.99
CA SER A 61 -10.23 1.50 -2.13
C SER A 61 -9.47 0.28 -2.66
N TYR A 62 -8.63 0.47 -3.67
CA TYR A 62 -7.78 -0.58 -4.23
C TYR A 62 -6.89 -1.22 -3.17
N TRP A 63 -6.18 -0.41 -2.38
CA TRP A 63 -5.30 -0.94 -1.34
C TRP A 63 -6.07 -1.64 -0.24
N ILE A 64 -7.20 -1.08 0.24
CA ILE A 64 -8.01 -1.72 1.29
C ILE A 64 -8.52 -3.07 0.81
N ILE A 65 -9.13 -3.13 -0.37
CA ILE A 65 -9.76 -4.35 -0.87
C ILE A 65 -8.73 -5.46 -1.07
N LEU A 66 -7.63 -5.18 -1.75
CA LEU A 66 -6.61 -6.19 -2.05
C LEU A 66 -5.82 -6.60 -0.80
N GLU A 67 -5.41 -5.65 0.03
CA GLU A 67 -4.68 -5.97 1.26
C GLU A 67 -5.55 -6.72 2.28
N TYR A 68 -6.84 -6.40 2.36
CA TYR A 68 -7.74 -7.13 3.25
C TYR A 68 -8.04 -8.57 2.77
N LYS A 69 -8.28 -8.75 1.46
CA LYS A 69 -8.59 -10.07 0.90
C LYS A 69 -7.37 -10.99 0.86
N THR A 70 -6.25 -10.50 0.33
CA THR A 70 -5.08 -11.33 0.00
C THR A 70 -3.83 -11.00 0.81
N GLY A 71 -3.81 -9.88 1.51
CA GLY A 71 -2.61 -9.34 2.17
C GLY A 71 -1.62 -8.72 1.18
N GLN A 72 -1.94 -8.67 -0.12
CA GLN A 72 -1.05 -8.22 -1.17
C GLN A 72 -1.79 -7.38 -2.20
N THR A 73 -1.13 -6.35 -2.72
CA THR A 73 -1.52 -5.65 -3.94
C THR A 73 -0.80 -6.26 -5.14
N ILE A 74 -1.10 -5.80 -6.35
CA ILE A 74 -0.40 -6.25 -7.56
C ILE A 74 1.09 -5.99 -7.44
N GLY A 75 1.50 -4.76 -7.09
CA GLY A 75 2.90 -4.41 -6.88
C GLY A 75 3.56 -5.23 -5.78
N LYS A 76 2.89 -5.44 -4.64
CA LYS A 76 3.42 -6.30 -3.57
C LYS A 76 3.59 -7.75 -4.00
N LYS A 77 2.68 -8.27 -4.80
CA LYS A 77 2.78 -9.62 -5.33
C LYS A 77 4.01 -9.79 -6.22
N MET A 78 4.30 -8.81 -7.09
CA MET A 78 5.49 -8.83 -7.95
C MET A 78 6.81 -8.86 -7.17
N PHE A 79 6.85 -8.23 -5.99
CA PHE A 79 8.05 -8.20 -5.15
C PHE A 79 8.01 -9.21 -4.00
N ASN A 80 7.07 -10.17 -4.00
CA ASN A 80 6.88 -11.15 -2.93
C ASN A 80 6.71 -10.50 -1.55
N LEU A 81 5.95 -9.41 -1.47
CA LEU A 81 5.66 -8.69 -0.24
C LEU A 81 4.25 -8.99 0.24
N LYS A 82 4.04 -8.97 1.56
CA LYS A 82 2.72 -9.14 2.18
C LYS A 82 2.58 -8.20 3.37
N ILE A 83 1.37 -7.65 3.56
CA ILE A 83 1.02 -6.96 4.80
C ILE A 83 0.51 -7.97 5.82
N THR A 84 1.01 -7.86 7.04
CA THR A 84 0.57 -8.67 8.19
C THR A 84 0.42 -7.77 9.41
N ASP A 85 -0.16 -8.30 10.47
CA ASP A 85 -0.04 -7.70 11.78
C ASP A 85 1.40 -7.85 12.33
N ILE A 86 1.67 -7.29 13.49
CA ILE A 86 2.99 -7.38 14.14
C ILE A 86 3.37 -8.82 14.54
N ASN A 87 2.44 -9.76 14.55
CA ASN A 87 2.64 -11.17 14.88
C ASN A 87 2.70 -12.06 13.62
N GLY A 88 2.69 -11.49 12.41
CA GLY A 88 2.71 -12.24 11.16
C GLY A 88 1.35 -12.80 10.73
N LYS A 89 0.28 -12.53 11.47
CA LYS A 89 -1.09 -12.96 11.16
C LYS A 89 -1.78 -12.00 10.18
N LYS A 90 -2.99 -12.36 9.74
CA LYS A 90 -3.82 -11.47 8.93
C LYS A 90 -4.11 -10.18 9.73
N PRO A 91 -3.85 -8.99 9.14
CA PRO A 91 -4.09 -7.72 9.83
C PRO A 91 -5.58 -7.45 9.97
N SER A 92 -5.96 -6.64 10.96
CA SER A 92 -7.33 -6.17 11.12
C SER A 92 -7.72 -5.23 9.98
N LEU A 93 -9.02 -5.15 9.67
CA LEU A 93 -9.53 -4.20 8.67
C LEU A 93 -9.17 -2.76 9.03
N VAL A 94 -9.31 -2.38 10.31
CA VAL A 94 -8.95 -1.04 10.80
C VAL A 94 -7.45 -0.75 10.60
N GLY A 95 -6.58 -1.73 10.89
CA GLY A 95 -5.14 -1.60 10.67
C GLY A 95 -4.79 -1.36 9.19
N ILE A 96 -5.50 -2.04 8.27
CA ILE A 96 -5.34 -1.84 6.83
C ILE A 96 -5.84 -0.45 6.40
N ILE A 97 -7.02 -0.02 6.86
CA ILE A 97 -7.57 1.30 6.57
C ILE A 97 -6.57 2.39 6.97
N ILE A 98 -6.09 2.35 8.21
CA ILE A 98 -5.12 3.33 8.73
C ILE A 98 -3.83 3.32 7.91
N SER A 99 -3.25 2.13 7.65
CA SER A 99 -2.01 2.02 6.88
C SER A 99 -2.15 2.45 5.42
N SER A 100 -3.34 2.29 4.82
CA SER A 100 -3.64 2.69 3.44
C SER A 100 -3.93 4.18 3.33
N PHE A 101 -4.49 4.81 4.36
CA PHE A 101 -4.70 6.25 4.41
C PHE A 101 -3.41 7.03 4.21
N GLY A 102 -2.35 6.68 4.94
CA GLY A 102 -1.03 7.31 4.77
C GLY A 102 -0.46 7.18 3.34
N LYS A 103 -0.77 6.06 2.65
CA LYS A 103 -0.33 5.85 1.26
C LYS A 103 -1.11 6.70 0.25
N SER A 104 -2.40 6.90 0.48
CA SER A 104 -3.30 7.56 -0.49
C SER A 104 -3.20 9.07 -0.44
N PHE A 105 -3.04 9.64 0.75
CA PHE A 105 -3.20 11.07 0.97
C PHE A 105 -1.91 11.78 1.39
N ILE A 106 -1.00 11.10 2.09
CA ILE A 106 0.16 11.73 2.74
C ILE A 106 1.48 10.99 2.41
N LEU A 107 1.51 10.25 1.31
CA LEU A 107 2.60 9.32 1.00
C LEU A 107 4.02 9.93 1.09
N PRO A 108 4.34 11.10 0.51
CA PRO A 108 5.69 11.63 0.59
C PRO A 108 6.13 11.85 2.03
N LEU A 109 5.27 12.43 2.86
CA LEU A 109 5.55 12.68 4.28
C LEU A 109 5.64 11.38 5.08
N ASP A 110 4.66 10.48 4.95
CA ASP A 110 4.65 9.18 5.66
C ASP A 110 5.87 8.32 5.32
N PHE A 111 6.35 8.39 4.08
CA PHE A 111 7.54 7.67 3.63
C PHE A 111 8.83 8.30 4.19
N ILE A 112 9.00 9.62 4.06
CA ILE A 112 10.20 10.35 4.56
C ILE A 112 10.32 10.19 6.08
N ILE A 113 9.23 10.42 6.81
CA ILE A 113 9.23 10.27 8.26
C ILE A 113 9.48 8.81 8.64
N GLY A 114 8.94 7.85 7.91
CA GLY A 114 9.21 6.42 8.11
C GLY A 114 10.69 6.07 7.90
N LEU A 115 11.38 6.71 6.96
CA LEU A 115 12.82 6.53 6.75
C LEU A 115 13.65 7.13 7.89
N ILE A 116 13.33 8.36 8.33
CA ILE A 116 14.07 9.08 9.37
C ILE A 116 13.89 8.39 10.73
N PHE A 117 12.66 8.05 11.09
CA PHE A 117 12.31 7.40 12.35
C PHE A 117 12.18 5.88 12.22
N THR A 118 13.05 5.26 11.41
CA THR A 118 13.04 3.81 11.20
C THR A 118 13.18 3.05 12.52
N ASN A 119 12.13 2.32 12.90
CA ASN A 119 12.15 1.42 14.03
C ASN A 119 12.72 0.02 13.63
N GLN A 120 12.89 -0.87 14.60
CA GLN A 120 13.39 -2.23 14.35
C GLN A 120 12.50 -3.01 13.35
N LYS A 121 11.22 -2.66 13.25
CA LYS A 121 10.22 -3.30 12.37
C LYS A 121 10.07 -2.61 11.01
N ARG A 122 10.87 -1.60 10.68
CA ARG A 122 10.79 -0.82 9.42
C ARG A 122 9.35 -0.38 9.10
N GLN A 123 8.64 0.15 10.11
CA GLN A 123 7.26 0.62 9.94
C GLN A 123 7.21 2.10 9.59
N ARG A 124 6.34 2.49 8.66
CA ARG A 124 5.92 3.89 8.51
C ARG A 124 4.98 4.25 9.67
N ILE A 125 4.73 5.54 9.89
CA ILE A 125 3.89 6.01 11.00
C ILE A 125 2.51 5.35 10.96
N PHE A 126 1.84 5.39 9.83
CA PHE A 126 0.51 4.80 9.69
C PHE A 126 0.52 3.27 9.80
N ASN A 127 1.60 2.59 9.41
CA ASN A 127 1.77 1.17 9.68
C ASN A 127 1.96 0.88 11.18
N LYS A 128 2.65 1.76 11.91
CA LYS A 128 2.84 1.63 13.35
C LYS A 128 1.51 1.84 14.09
N ILE A 129 0.74 2.88 13.73
CA ILE A 129 -0.59 3.14 14.33
C ILE A 129 -1.55 1.98 14.01
N GLY A 130 -1.54 1.46 12.79
CA GLY A 130 -2.38 0.33 12.36
C GLY A 130 -1.89 -1.04 12.83
N ASN A 131 -0.81 -1.12 13.63
CA ASN A 131 -0.18 -2.38 14.06
C ASN A 131 0.11 -3.35 12.91
N THR A 132 0.56 -2.83 11.76
CA THR A 132 0.87 -3.60 10.57
C THR A 132 2.35 -3.55 10.22
N VAL A 133 2.85 -4.61 9.58
CA VAL A 133 4.21 -4.70 9.04
C VAL A 133 4.17 -5.24 7.61
N ILE A 134 5.16 -4.86 6.81
CA ILE A 134 5.36 -5.42 5.47
C ILE A 134 6.48 -6.44 5.55
N ILE A 135 6.17 -7.68 5.23
CA ILE A 135 7.09 -8.81 5.25
C ILE A 135 7.42 -9.24 3.81
N LYS A 136 8.57 -9.90 3.66
CA LYS A 136 8.94 -10.59 2.42
C LYS A 136 8.54 -12.06 2.54
N ILE A 137 7.79 -12.57 1.58
CA ILE A 137 7.38 -13.98 1.53
C ILE A 137 8.61 -14.79 1.08
N LYS A 138 9.20 -15.53 2.01
CA LYS A 138 10.04 -16.70 1.72
C LYS A 138 9.31 -17.88 2.34
N ASN A 139 9.55 -19.11 1.85
CA ASN A 139 9.00 -20.31 2.47
C ASN A 139 9.35 -20.30 3.96
N ILE A 140 8.34 -20.10 4.79
CA ILE A 140 8.49 -20.02 6.25
C ILE A 140 8.11 -21.39 6.78
N ASP A 141 9.04 -22.06 7.44
CA ASP A 141 8.74 -23.24 8.23
C ASP A 141 7.81 -22.85 9.40
N GLU A 142 6.63 -23.47 9.49
CA GLU A 142 5.50 -23.06 10.35
C GLU A 142 5.74 -23.18 11.86
N ASN A 143 6.90 -23.63 12.34
CA ASN A 143 7.07 -24.08 13.72
C ASN A 143 8.12 -23.32 14.56
N SER A 144 8.20 -22.01 14.49
CA SER A 144 9.19 -21.30 15.30
C SER A 144 8.71 -19.94 15.84
N ASP A 145 9.20 -19.52 17.02
CA ASP A 145 8.95 -18.21 17.63
C ASP A 145 9.32 -17.06 16.70
N ILE A 146 8.56 -15.95 16.76
CA ILE A 146 8.70 -14.84 15.84
C ILE A 146 9.98 -14.05 16.13
N LYS A 147 10.95 -14.08 15.20
CA LYS A 147 12.15 -13.22 15.23
C LYS A 147 12.13 -12.30 14.00
N TYR A 148 12.21 -10.98 14.20
CA TYR A 148 12.35 -10.02 13.11
C TYR A 148 13.80 -10.00 12.62
N ILE A 149 14.01 -10.26 11.33
CA ILE A 149 15.33 -10.18 10.69
C ILE A 149 15.28 -9.04 9.67
N LYS A 150 16.28 -8.16 9.73
CA LYS A 150 16.57 -7.18 8.68
C LYS A 150 17.40 -7.89 7.62
N ASP A 151 16.90 -7.89 6.41
CA ASP A 151 17.58 -8.39 5.22
C ASP A 151 18.53 -7.32 4.67
#